data_1f6121feb47b69a860e51527c0dc2023
#
_entry.id   1f6121feb47b69a860e51527c0dc2023
#
_cell.length_a   1.000
_cell.length_b   1.000
_cell.length_c   1.000
_cell.angle_alpha   90.00
_cell.angle_beta   90.00
_cell.angle_gamma   90.00
#
_symmetry.space_group_name_H-M   'P 1'
#
loop_
_entity.id
_entity.type
_entity.pdbx_description
1 polymer ?
#
loop_
_entity_poly.entity_id
_entity_poly.type
_entity_poly.pdbx_seq_one_letter_code
_entity_poly.pdbx_strand_id
1 'polypeptide(L)'
;TSISADLTKSEQCKKVVDFAISKWGRLDILDNNIGIASKLSVVDEPEENWDHVMDINLKPMFLMSKFAIPEMIKSGNGGSIVNISSISATRPRGFTTYSASKGAVLSLSQAMAVDHGADGIRVNCILPGPVYTPMVYSSGMTKQHRSQRQNASLIKMEGDGWDIGKAVVYLSSSWARYVTGHLMVVDGGCSLSSRPRG
;
A
#
# COMPACT_ATOMS: atom_id res chain seq x y z
N THR A 1 6.09 -11.42 -17.29
CA THR A 1 7.52 -11.18 -17.13
C THR A 1 7.82 -10.62 -15.74
N SER A 2 9.01 -10.82 -15.22
CA SER A 2 9.43 -10.37 -13.88
C SER A 2 10.89 -9.94 -13.89
N ILE A 3 11.25 -9.10 -12.93
CA ILE A 3 12.62 -8.68 -12.65
C ILE A 3 12.79 -8.62 -11.12
N SER A 4 13.93 -9.13 -10.63
CA SER A 4 14.29 -9.00 -9.21
C SER A 4 15.06 -7.70 -8.98
N ALA A 5 14.67 -6.95 -7.92
CA ALA A 5 15.30 -5.68 -7.59
C ALA A 5 15.16 -5.38 -6.08
N ASP A 6 16.15 -4.71 -5.52
CA ASP A 6 16.09 -4.11 -4.19
C ASP A 6 15.52 -2.68 -4.33
N LEU A 7 14.25 -2.51 -4.02
CA LEU A 7 13.56 -1.22 -4.18
C LEU A 7 13.93 -0.18 -3.11
N THR A 8 14.80 -0.51 -2.14
CA THR A 8 15.40 0.50 -1.26
C THR A 8 16.51 1.30 -1.97
N LYS A 9 16.94 0.86 -3.17
CA LYS A 9 18.00 1.47 -3.98
C LYS A 9 17.41 2.17 -5.20
N SER A 10 17.75 3.46 -5.34
CA SER A 10 17.20 4.35 -6.38
C SER A 10 17.48 3.83 -7.80
N GLU A 11 18.70 3.37 -8.05
CA GLU A 11 19.11 2.83 -9.36
C GLU A 11 18.35 1.55 -9.73
N GLN A 12 17.97 0.73 -8.74
CA GLN A 12 17.20 -0.48 -8.98
C GLN A 12 15.73 -0.17 -9.24
N CYS A 13 15.15 0.83 -8.55
CA CYS A 13 13.81 1.33 -8.87
C CYS A 13 13.75 1.86 -10.31
N LYS A 14 14.75 2.65 -10.72
CA LYS A 14 14.85 3.11 -12.11
C LYS A 14 14.91 1.95 -13.10
N LYS A 15 15.77 0.95 -12.82
CA LYS A 15 15.89 -0.26 -13.66
C LYS A 15 14.57 -1.01 -13.83
N VAL A 16 13.73 -1.07 -12.80
CA VAL A 16 12.39 -1.72 -12.88
C VAL A 16 11.49 -0.95 -13.83
N VAL A 17 11.46 0.37 -13.76
CA VAL A 17 10.66 1.21 -14.66
C VAL A 17 11.20 1.11 -16.09
N ASP A 18 12.51 1.25 -16.30
CA ASP A 18 13.15 1.11 -17.61
C ASP A 18 12.86 -0.27 -18.23
N PHE A 19 12.82 -1.32 -17.42
CA PHE A 19 12.48 -2.67 -17.88
C PHE A 19 11.04 -2.73 -18.39
N ALA A 20 10.07 -2.14 -17.68
CA ALA A 20 8.68 -2.08 -18.13
C ALA A 20 8.56 -1.32 -19.46
N ILE A 21 9.21 -0.15 -19.57
CA ILE A 21 9.23 0.65 -20.81
C ILE A 21 9.87 -0.12 -21.96
N SER A 22 10.97 -0.85 -21.71
CA SER A 22 11.64 -1.66 -22.75
C SER A 22 10.77 -2.79 -23.28
N LYS A 23 9.82 -3.30 -22.47
CA LYS A 23 8.93 -4.41 -22.85
C LYS A 23 7.67 -3.97 -23.53
N TRP A 24 7.08 -2.84 -23.12
CA TRP A 24 5.74 -2.43 -23.55
C TRP A 24 5.68 -1.03 -24.16
N GLY A 25 6.79 -0.29 -24.16
CA GLY A 25 6.87 1.07 -24.72
C GLY A 25 6.17 2.14 -23.89
N ARG A 26 5.46 1.76 -22.82
CA ARG A 26 4.69 2.65 -21.94
C ARG A 26 4.50 2.08 -20.55
N LEU A 27 4.10 2.94 -19.64
CA LEU A 27 3.68 2.59 -18.28
C LEU A 27 2.38 3.33 -17.95
N ASP A 28 1.31 2.59 -17.62
CA ASP A 28 -0.01 3.15 -17.33
C ASP A 28 -0.43 3.00 -15.88
N ILE A 29 0.04 1.95 -15.23
CA ILE A 29 -0.36 1.59 -13.88
C ILE A 29 0.88 1.24 -13.05
N LEU A 30 0.93 1.79 -11.83
CA LEU A 30 1.90 1.42 -10.81
C LEU A 30 1.15 1.00 -9.55
N ASP A 31 1.29 -0.27 -9.14
CA ASP A 31 0.84 -0.77 -7.83
C ASP A 31 2.05 -0.91 -6.89
N ASN A 32 2.11 -0.08 -5.86
CA ASN A 32 3.12 -0.10 -4.81
C ASN A 32 2.62 -0.89 -3.60
N ASN A 33 2.95 -2.17 -3.54
CA ASN A 33 2.38 -3.14 -2.58
C ASN A 33 3.41 -3.73 -1.59
N ILE A 34 4.68 -3.39 -1.70
CA ILE A 34 5.73 -3.92 -0.85
C ILE A 34 5.63 -3.37 0.57
N GLY A 35 5.90 -4.21 1.57
CA GLY A 35 5.96 -3.78 2.95
C GLY A 35 6.28 -4.90 3.91
N ILE A 36 6.78 -4.52 5.08
CA ILE A 36 7.04 -5.37 6.23
C ILE A 36 6.35 -4.79 7.47
N ALA A 37 6.20 -5.61 8.52
CA ALA A 37 5.61 -5.18 9.79
C ALA A 37 6.65 -5.21 10.90
N SER A 38 6.66 -4.18 11.77
CA SER A 38 7.19 -4.26 13.12
C SER A 38 6.05 -4.31 14.13
N LYS A 39 6.22 -5.08 15.20
CA LYS A 39 5.19 -5.29 16.25
C LYS A 39 5.62 -4.68 17.58
N LEU A 40 6.58 -3.76 17.58
CA LEU A 40 7.16 -3.18 18.77
C LEU A 40 6.51 -1.83 19.12
N SER A 41 6.62 -1.44 20.40
CA SER A 41 6.26 -0.10 20.88
C SER A 41 7.37 0.89 20.56
N VAL A 42 7.09 2.19 20.70
CA VAL A 42 8.10 3.24 20.48
C VAL A 42 9.31 3.11 21.42
N VAL A 43 9.11 2.55 22.62
CA VAL A 43 10.18 2.38 23.62
C VAL A 43 11.06 1.18 23.29
N ASP A 44 10.47 0.13 22.73
CA ASP A 44 11.14 -1.14 22.45
C ASP A 44 11.69 -1.23 21.03
N GLU A 45 11.35 -0.27 20.14
CA GLU A 45 11.75 -0.29 18.73
C GLU A 45 13.22 0.13 18.59
N PRO A 46 14.14 -0.73 18.13
CA PRO A 46 15.49 -0.31 17.80
C PRO A 46 15.51 0.68 16.63
N GLU A 47 16.43 1.67 16.68
CA GLU A 47 16.56 2.68 15.62
C GLU A 47 16.82 2.04 14.25
N GLU A 48 17.67 1.02 14.20
CA GLU A 48 17.97 0.30 12.96
C GLU A 48 16.73 -0.39 12.37
N ASN A 49 15.83 -0.88 13.24
CA ASN A 49 14.59 -1.49 12.76
C ASN A 49 13.57 -0.44 12.31
N TRP A 50 13.54 0.73 12.99
CA TRP A 50 12.78 1.88 12.51
C TRP A 50 13.20 2.28 11.10
N ASP A 51 14.49 2.49 10.87
CA ASP A 51 15.04 2.87 9.57
C ASP A 51 14.75 1.80 8.51
N HIS A 52 14.93 0.52 8.85
CA HIS A 52 14.65 -0.60 7.96
C HIS A 52 13.18 -0.64 7.52
N VAL A 53 12.23 -0.46 8.45
CA VAL A 53 10.80 -0.45 8.13
C VAL A 53 10.44 0.75 7.27
N MET A 54 10.98 1.94 7.54
CA MET A 54 10.76 3.14 6.73
C MET A 54 11.35 2.99 5.33
N ASP A 55 12.54 2.42 5.23
CA ASP A 55 13.22 2.16 3.95
C ASP A 55 12.47 1.15 3.07
N ILE A 56 11.76 0.18 3.66
CA ILE A 56 10.99 -0.79 2.88
C ILE A 56 9.55 -0.33 2.62
N ASN A 57 8.88 0.29 3.60
CA ASN A 57 7.45 0.59 3.49
C ASN A 57 7.13 1.90 2.78
N LEU A 58 8.05 2.88 2.83
CA LEU A 58 7.79 4.24 2.33
C LEU A 58 8.69 4.63 1.16
N LYS A 59 9.99 4.46 1.30
CA LYS A 59 10.98 4.91 0.31
C LYS A 59 10.78 4.29 -1.08
N PRO A 60 10.45 3.00 -1.24
CA PRO A 60 10.16 2.42 -2.55
C PRO A 60 8.97 3.08 -3.25
N MET A 61 7.91 3.43 -2.51
CA MET A 61 6.73 4.09 -3.10
C MET A 61 7.10 5.45 -3.67
N PHE A 62 7.94 6.22 -2.97
CA PHE A 62 8.50 7.47 -3.48
C PHE A 62 9.39 7.23 -4.71
N LEU A 63 10.36 6.32 -4.63
CA LEU A 63 11.33 6.08 -5.70
C LEU A 63 10.68 5.52 -6.97
N MET A 64 9.79 4.54 -6.83
CA MET A 64 9.05 3.98 -7.97
C MET A 64 8.20 5.04 -8.65
N SER A 65 7.48 5.85 -7.87
CA SER A 65 6.67 6.95 -8.41
C SER A 65 7.53 8.03 -9.09
N LYS A 66 8.68 8.37 -8.48
CA LYS A 66 9.65 9.32 -9.06
C LYS A 66 10.09 8.95 -10.47
N PHE A 67 10.26 7.67 -10.76
CA PHE A 67 10.67 7.21 -12.08
C PHE A 67 9.49 6.87 -13.00
N ALA A 68 8.36 6.43 -12.46
CA ALA A 68 7.17 6.09 -13.22
C ALA A 68 6.43 7.31 -13.76
N ILE A 69 6.26 8.36 -12.94
CA ILE A 69 5.49 9.56 -13.30
C ILE A 69 5.99 10.23 -14.58
N PRO A 70 7.31 10.49 -14.78
CA PRO A 70 7.80 11.08 -16.02
C PRO A 70 7.46 10.24 -17.27
N GLU A 71 7.51 8.91 -17.16
CA GLU A 71 7.16 8.01 -18.28
C GLU A 71 5.65 7.97 -18.54
N MET A 72 4.81 8.08 -17.49
CA MET A 72 3.36 8.23 -17.65
C MET A 72 3.02 9.55 -18.36
N ILE A 73 3.63 10.68 -17.97
CA ILE A 73 3.45 11.98 -18.61
C ILE A 73 3.87 11.91 -20.09
N LYS A 74 5.04 11.36 -20.36
CA LYS A 74 5.59 11.22 -21.72
C LYS A 74 4.67 10.42 -22.65
N SER A 75 3.94 9.43 -22.12
CA SER A 75 2.98 8.66 -22.91
C SER A 75 1.76 9.47 -23.37
N GLY A 76 1.45 10.58 -22.71
CA GLY A 76 0.31 11.46 -23.02
C GLY A 76 -1.07 10.89 -22.67
N ASN A 77 -1.12 9.72 -22.04
CA ASN A 77 -2.39 9.04 -21.71
C ASN A 77 -2.77 9.14 -20.21
N GLY A 78 -2.01 9.91 -19.43
CA GLY A 78 -2.12 9.92 -17.99
C GLY A 78 -1.65 8.61 -17.34
N GLY A 79 -2.05 8.37 -16.09
CA GLY A 79 -1.64 7.18 -15.36
C GLY A 79 -2.48 6.92 -14.11
N SER A 80 -2.30 5.74 -13.52
CA SER A 80 -2.89 5.40 -12.22
C SER A 80 -1.85 4.80 -11.29
N ILE A 81 -1.67 5.42 -10.11
CA ILE A 81 -0.82 4.91 -9.04
C ILE A 81 -1.70 4.47 -7.88
N VAL A 82 -1.50 3.25 -7.40
CA VAL A 82 -2.16 2.73 -6.21
C VAL A 82 -1.10 2.36 -5.18
N ASN A 83 -1.17 2.96 -4.01
CA ASN A 83 -0.27 2.67 -2.90
C ASN A 83 -1.00 1.84 -1.84
N ILE A 84 -0.39 0.77 -1.35
CA ILE A 84 -0.98 -0.08 -0.32
C ILE A 84 -0.47 0.34 1.06
N SER A 85 -1.38 0.96 1.83
CA SER A 85 -1.17 1.32 3.23
C SER A 85 -1.71 0.23 4.17
N SER A 86 -2.43 0.61 5.20
CA SER A 86 -3.10 -0.25 6.19
C SER A 86 -4.10 0.57 6.99
N ILE A 87 -5.14 -0.07 7.55
CA ILE A 87 -5.97 0.57 8.58
C ILE A 87 -5.15 0.96 9.83
N SER A 88 -3.97 0.38 10.06
CA SER A 88 -3.06 0.79 11.14
C SER A 88 -2.56 2.22 11.00
N ALA A 89 -2.62 2.81 9.81
CA ALA A 89 -2.30 4.22 9.57
C ALA A 89 -3.26 5.19 10.27
N THR A 90 -4.53 4.81 10.37
CA THR A 90 -5.61 5.64 10.95
C THR A 90 -6.15 5.08 12.25
N ARG A 91 -5.92 3.80 12.52
CA ARG A 91 -6.33 3.11 13.73
C ARG A 91 -5.20 2.19 14.24
N PRO A 92 -4.16 2.77 14.86
CA PRO A 92 -3.01 2.03 15.39
C PRO A 92 -3.44 0.98 16.42
N ARG A 93 -2.69 -0.14 16.46
CA ARG A 93 -2.94 -1.26 17.38
C ARG A 93 -1.65 -1.72 18.08
N GLY A 94 -0.76 -0.80 18.43
CA GLY A 94 0.49 -1.11 19.11
C GLY A 94 1.66 -1.47 18.18
N PHE A 95 1.59 -1.16 16.89
CA PHE A 95 2.66 -1.34 15.91
C PHE A 95 3.19 0.03 15.51
N THR A 96 4.02 0.65 16.37
CA THR A 96 4.35 2.08 16.25
C THR A 96 5.01 2.41 14.91
N THR A 97 6.13 1.79 14.59
CA THR A 97 6.89 2.06 13.37
C THR A 97 6.10 1.70 12.12
N TYR A 98 5.44 0.54 12.14
CA TYR A 98 4.57 0.14 11.03
C TYR A 98 3.44 1.16 10.80
N SER A 99 2.76 1.57 11.87
CA SER A 99 1.67 2.56 11.78
C SER A 99 2.16 3.90 11.26
N ALA A 100 3.32 4.37 11.73
CA ALA A 100 3.96 5.60 11.26
C ALA A 100 4.30 5.51 9.76
N SER A 101 4.94 4.41 9.32
CA SER A 101 5.28 4.22 7.91
C SER A 101 4.04 4.18 7.02
N LYS A 102 2.98 3.48 7.43
CA LYS A 102 1.73 3.39 6.67
C LYS A 102 0.92 4.69 6.73
N GLY A 103 1.05 5.48 7.79
CA GLY A 103 0.51 6.86 7.87
C GLY A 103 1.19 7.80 6.87
N ALA A 104 2.52 7.73 6.77
CA ALA A 104 3.28 8.51 5.79
C ALA A 104 2.87 8.22 4.34
N VAL A 105 2.50 6.96 4.02
CA VAL A 105 1.98 6.58 2.70
C VAL A 105 0.70 7.33 2.35
N LEU A 106 -0.19 7.62 3.32
CA LEU A 106 -1.41 8.38 3.06
C LEU A 106 -1.08 9.79 2.57
N SER A 107 -0.23 10.50 3.32
CA SER A 107 0.19 11.86 2.98
C SER A 107 0.95 11.92 1.67
N LEU A 108 1.86 10.96 1.43
CA LEU A 108 2.58 10.84 0.15
C LEU A 108 1.62 10.66 -1.02
N SER A 109 0.61 9.79 -0.88
CA SER A 109 -0.37 9.53 -1.94
C SER A 109 -1.19 10.77 -2.27
N GLN A 110 -1.64 11.52 -1.25
CA GLN A 110 -2.42 12.74 -1.43
C GLN A 110 -1.57 13.87 -2.03
N ALA A 111 -0.33 14.04 -1.59
CA ALA A 111 0.60 15.03 -2.17
C ALA A 111 0.84 14.74 -3.66
N MET A 112 1.16 13.50 -4.03
CA MET A 112 1.34 13.13 -5.44
C MET A 112 0.07 13.31 -6.28
N ALA A 113 -1.12 13.11 -5.70
CA ALA A 113 -2.40 13.36 -6.39
C ALA A 113 -2.59 14.85 -6.71
N VAL A 114 -2.19 15.74 -5.79
CA VAL A 114 -2.21 17.19 -5.99
C VAL A 114 -1.19 17.60 -7.02
N ASP A 115 0.06 17.13 -6.89
CA ASP A 115 1.18 17.55 -7.74
C ASP A 115 0.98 17.14 -9.22
N HIS A 116 0.36 15.99 -9.48
CA HIS A 116 0.30 15.37 -10.81
C HIS A 116 -1.12 15.18 -11.37
N GLY A 117 -2.13 15.72 -10.70
CA GLY A 117 -3.50 15.69 -11.22
C GLY A 117 -3.66 16.40 -12.57
N ALA A 118 -2.96 17.53 -12.77
CA ALA A 118 -2.95 18.27 -14.03
C ALA A 118 -2.28 17.49 -15.18
N ASP A 119 -1.39 16.54 -14.86
CA ASP A 119 -0.75 15.64 -15.82
C ASP A 119 -1.65 14.46 -16.20
N GLY A 120 -2.88 14.39 -15.69
CA GLY A 120 -3.80 13.26 -15.89
C GLY A 120 -3.46 12.02 -15.07
N ILE A 121 -2.62 12.14 -14.05
CA ILE A 121 -2.21 11.03 -13.19
C ILE A 121 -3.09 11.01 -11.95
N ARG A 122 -3.73 9.87 -11.70
CA ARG A 122 -4.51 9.61 -10.49
C ARG A 122 -3.67 8.84 -9.50
N VAL A 123 -3.64 9.28 -8.25
CA VAL A 123 -2.93 8.59 -7.17
C VAL A 123 -3.91 8.30 -6.04
N ASN A 124 -4.06 7.03 -5.68
CA ASN A 124 -4.96 6.60 -4.63
C ASN A 124 -4.25 5.67 -3.65
N CYS A 125 -4.81 5.51 -2.48
CA CYS A 125 -4.27 4.65 -1.44
C CYS A 125 -5.33 3.67 -0.96
N ILE A 126 -4.96 2.39 -0.81
CA ILE A 126 -5.83 1.37 -0.19
C ILE A 126 -5.35 1.12 1.24
N LEU A 127 -6.29 1.00 2.16
CA LEU A 127 -6.05 0.67 3.56
C LEU A 127 -6.67 -0.70 3.89
N PRO A 128 -5.93 -1.80 3.69
CA PRO A 128 -6.41 -3.13 4.02
C PRO A 128 -6.62 -3.32 5.53
N GLY A 129 -7.65 -4.08 5.88
CA GLY A 129 -7.89 -4.62 7.20
C GLY A 129 -7.19 -5.96 7.45
N PRO A 130 -7.79 -6.85 8.27
CA PRO A 130 -7.29 -8.19 8.46
C PRO A 130 -7.41 -9.03 7.18
N VAL A 131 -6.31 -9.20 6.46
CA VAL A 131 -6.22 -9.96 5.20
C VAL A 131 -5.31 -11.17 5.41
N TYR A 132 -5.75 -12.35 4.99
CA TYR A 132 -5.00 -13.61 5.08
C TYR A 132 -3.98 -13.70 3.94
N THR A 133 -2.74 -13.35 4.25
CA THR A 133 -1.62 -13.27 3.29
C THR A 133 -0.37 -13.92 3.85
N PRO A 134 0.65 -14.23 3.03
CA PRO A 134 1.93 -14.76 3.49
C PRO A 134 2.57 -13.94 4.62
N MET A 135 2.49 -12.61 4.60
CA MET A 135 2.98 -11.75 5.69
C MET A 135 2.38 -12.13 7.05
N VAL A 136 1.16 -12.67 7.05
CA VAL A 136 0.42 -13.01 8.28
C VAL A 136 0.64 -14.46 8.71
N TYR A 137 0.69 -15.39 7.78
CA TYR A 137 0.69 -16.83 8.11
C TYR A 137 2.06 -17.52 7.96
N SER A 138 3.06 -16.91 7.33
CA SER A 138 4.38 -17.54 7.13
C SER A 138 5.15 -17.84 8.42
N SER A 139 4.88 -17.11 9.50
CA SER A 139 5.42 -17.37 10.84
C SER A 139 4.56 -18.33 11.68
N GLY A 140 3.55 -18.92 11.08
CA GLY A 140 2.56 -19.78 11.75
C GLY A 140 1.30 -19.01 12.17
N MET A 141 0.14 -19.65 11.98
CA MET A 141 -1.17 -19.12 12.34
C MET A 141 -1.99 -20.15 13.07
N THR A 142 -2.31 -19.92 14.35
CA THR A 142 -3.20 -20.79 15.11
C THR A 142 -4.66 -20.61 14.68
N LYS A 143 -5.49 -21.65 14.87
CA LYS A 143 -6.94 -21.56 14.63
C LYS A 143 -7.58 -20.45 15.47
N GLN A 144 -7.12 -20.25 16.70
CA GLN A 144 -7.60 -19.19 17.59
C GLN A 144 -7.30 -17.80 17.04
N HIS A 145 -6.05 -17.53 16.62
CA HIS A 145 -5.69 -16.25 16.01
C HIS A 145 -6.50 -15.98 14.74
N ARG A 146 -6.70 -17.01 13.90
CA ARG A 146 -7.53 -16.85 12.70
C ARG A 146 -8.97 -16.50 13.03
N SER A 147 -9.57 -17.16 14.02
CA SER A 147 -10.91 -16.85 14.50
C SER A 147 -11.01 -15.42 15.06
N GLN A 148 -10.00 -14.96 15.82
CA GLN A 148 -9.95 -13.59 16.32
C GLN A 148 -9.91 -12.56 15.15
N ARG A 149 -9.15 -12.83 14.11
CA ARG A 149 -9.06 -11.97 12.93
C ARG A 149 -10.38 -11.90 12.15
N GLN A 150 -11.05 -13.05 11.95
CA GLN A 150 -12.38 -13.13 11.35
C GLN A 150 -13.41 -12.31 12.15
N ASN A 151 -13.39 -12.45 13.48
CA ASN A 151 -14.31 -11.76 14.38
C ASN A 151 -14.00 -10.25 14.54
N ALA A 152 -12.83 -9.79 14.13
CA ALA A 152 -12.46 -8.37 14.19
C ALA A 152 -13.23 -7.52 13.17
N SER A 153 -13.68 -8.08 12.05
CA SER A 153 -14.50 -7.38 11.07
C SER A 153 -15.99 -7.39 11.46
N LEU A 154 -16.75 -6.39 11.01
CA LEU A 154 -18.19 -6.33 11.23
C LEU A 154 -18.93 -7.44 10.48
N ILE A 155 -18.45 -7.80 9.29
CA ILE A 155 -19.03 -8.85 8.45
C ILE A 155 -18.57 -10.27 8.84
N LYS A 156 -17.79 -10.41 9.94
CA LYS A 156 -17.36 -11.69 10.52
C LYS A 156 -16.59 -12.60 9.56
N MET A 157 -15.79 -12.01 8.70
CA MET A 157 -14.88 -12.72 7.81
C MET A 157 -13.50 -12.05 7.78
N GLU A 158 -12.47 -12.83 7.50
CA GLU A 158 -11.15 -12.34 7.18
C GLU A 158 -11.07 -12.18 5.66
N GLY A 159 -10.57 -11.03 5.19
CA GLY A 159 -10.34 -10.82 3.77
C GLY A 159 -9.20 -11.68 3.24
N ASP A 160 -9.08 -11.77 1.94
CA ASP A 160 -7.96 -12.37 1.24
C ASP A 160 -7.27 -11.37 0.30
N GLY A 161 -6.18 -11.81 -0.35
CA GLY A 161 -5.44 -10.94 -1.28
C GLY A 161 -6.29 -10.46 -2.47
N TRP A 162 -7.30 -11.24 -2.89
CA TRP A 162 -8.17 -10.89 -4.00
C TRP A 162 -9.15 -9.78 -3.66
N ASP A 163 -9.55 -9.63 -2.39
CA ASP A 163 -10.40 -8.51 -1.96
C ASP A 163 -9.67 -7.18 -2.13
N ILE A 164 -8.36 -7.17 -1.86
CA ILE A 164 -7.50 -6.00 -2.10
C ILE A 164 -7.20 -5.84 -3.58
N GLY A 165 -6.89 -6.93 -4.28
CA GLY A 165 -6.62 -6.92 -5.73
C GLY A 165 -7.79 -6.36 -6.55
N LYS A 166 -9.04 -6.68 -6.20
CA LYS A 166 -10.24 -6.10 -6.85
C LYS A 166 -10.32 -4.57 -6.66
N ALA A 167 -9.95 -4.06 -5.48
CA ALA A 167 -9.89 -2.63 -5.23
C ALA A 167 -8.77 -1.95 -6.05
N VAL A 168 -7.60 -2.61 -6.19
CA VAL A 168 -6.52 -2.15 -7.08
C VAL A 168 -7.02 -2.07 -8.52
N VAL A 169 -7.67 -3.12 -9.03
CA VAL A 169 -8.22 -3.15 -10.39
C VAL A 169 -9.24 -2.02 -10.60
N TYR A 170 -10.16 -1.80 -9.65
CA TYR A 170 -11.11 -0.69 -9.73
C TYR A 170 -10.38 0.67 -9.82
N LEU A 171 -9.48 0.97 -8.88
CA LEU A 171 -8.77 2.25 -8.83
C LEU A 171 -7.86 2.46 -10.06
N SER A 172 -7.35 1.39 -10.65
CA SER A 172 -6.50 1.44 -11.84
C SER A 172 -7.29 1.58 -13.15
N SER A 173 -8.58 1.25 -13.14
CA SER A 173 -9.43 1.24 -14.33
C SER A 173 -10.06 2.60 -14.63
N SER A 174 -10.69 2.71 -15.82
CA SER A 174 -11.49 3.87 -16.21
C SER A 174 -12.75 4.07 -15.37
N TRP A 175 -13.21 3.07 -14.64
CA TRP A 175 -14.33 3.19 -13.69
C TRP A 175 -14.02 4.17 -12.55
N ALA A 176 -12.73 4.31 -12.20
CA ALA A 176 -12.26 5.27 -11.19
C ALA A 176 -11.73 6.58 -11.80
N ARG A 177 -12.14 6.95 -13.04
CA ARG A 177 -11.62 8.11 -13.76
C ARG A 177 -11.74 9.47 -13.01
N TYR A 178 -12.63 9.55 -12.05
CA TYR A 178 -12.88 10.76 -11.23
C TYR A 178 -12.48 10.56 -9.76
N VAL A 179 -11.62 9.55 -9.49
CA VAL A 179 -11.15 9.21 -8.15
C VAL A 179 -9.64 9.40 -8.09
N THR A 180 -9.19 10.43 -7.35
CA THR A 180 -7.77 10.69 -7.04
C THR A 180 -7.64 11.24 -5.62
N GLY A 181 -6.51 11.03 -4.97
CA GLY A 181 -6.27 11.41 -3.56
C GLY A 181 -7.12 10.62 -2.55
N HIS A 182 -7.82 9.56 -3.00
CA HIS A 182 -8.74 8.80 -2.16
C HIS A 182 -8.00 7.79 -1.28
N LEU A 183 -8.46 7.69 -0.03
CA LEU A 183 -7.99 6.71 0.97
C LEU A 183 -9.07 5.65 1.13
N MET A 184 -8.99 4.59 0.31
CA MET A 184 -10.00 3.53 0.25
C MET A 184 -9.77 2.48 1.32
N VAL A 185 -10.65 2.41 2.30
CA VAL A 185 -10.62 1.36 3.34
C VAL A 185 -11.27 0.09 2.81
N VAL A 186 -10.55 -1.04 2.89
CA VAL A 186 -11.01 -2.39 2.50
C VAL A 186 -10.72 -3.33 3.66
N ASP A 187 -11.63 -3.40 4.64
CA ASP A 187 -11.35 -4.01 5.94
C ASP A 187 -12.54 -4.78 6.57
N GLY A 188 -13.62 -4.96 5.83
CA GLY A 188 -14.84 -5.59 6.36
C GLY A 188 -15.47 -4.83 7.54
N GLY A 189 -15.22 -3.51 7.63
CA GLY A 189 -15.68 -2.67 8.72
C GLY A 189 -14.87 -2.79 10.01
N CYS A 190 -13.70 -3.42 9.97
CA CYS A 190 -12.86 -3.64 11.14
C CYS A 190 -12.44 -2.32 11.83
N SER A 191 -12.17 -1.26 11.07
CA SER A 191 -11.81 0.05 11.61
C SER A 191 -12.97 0.76 12.31
N LEU A 192 -14.22 0.40 12.02
CA LEU A 192 -15.43 0.95 12.62
C LEU A 192 -15.87 0.17 13.87
N SER A 193 -15.33 -1.04 14.08
CA SER A 193 -15.67 -1.87 15.22
C SER A 193 -15.20 -1.21 16.52
N SER A 194 -16.14 -0.82 17.38
CA SER A 194 -15.91 -0.40 18.76
C SER A 194 -16.28 -1.53 19.72
N ARG A 195 -15.76 -1.49 20.96
CA ARG A 195 -16.28 -2.38 22.00
C ARG A 195 -17.78 -2.10 22.17
N PRO A 196 -18.61 -3.15 22.40
CA PRO A 196 -20.01 -2.93 22.73
C PRO A 196 -20.11 -1.90 23.86
N ARG A 197 -21.02 -0.93 23.74
CA ARG A 197 -21.39 -0.09 24.86
C ARG A 197 -22.16 -1.01 25.82
N GLY A 198 -21.52 -1.38 26.94
CA GLY A 198 -22.15 -2.13 28.01
C GLY A 198 -23.28 -1.33 28.64
#